data_0035050e0b8cfed5ade6a672e937d463
#
_entry.id   0035050e0b8cfed5ade6a672e937d463
#
_cell.length_a   1.000
_cell.length_b   1.000
_cell.length_c   1.000
_cell.angle_alpha   90.00
_cell.angle_beta   90.00
_cell.angle_gamma   90.00
#
_symmetry.space_group_name_H-M   'P 1'
#
loop_
_entity.id
_entity.type
_entity.pdbx_description
1 polymer ?
#
loop_
_entity_poly.entity_id
_entity_poly.type
_entity_poly.pdbx_seq_one_letter_code
_entity_poly.pdbx_strand_id
1 'polypeptide(L)'
;MKIDRDRLDYLMKDAVQGFTRYLGLVPLSLKPGEFVTRIRLQKKHFQQDGFAHAGLIATIADHTAGYASFSLVPADRRILTIEYKINYFQPADGDYLECHGKVTKPGRNILFTEAEVYSIKGKSRKLVARAMHTMASVPASRVSRPSDT
;
A
#
# COMPACT_ATOMS: atom_id res chain seq x y z
N MET A 1 -8.39 8.27 19.73
CA MET A 1 -6.94 8.10 19.86
C MET A 1 -6.23 9.24 19.14
N LYS A 2 -5.44 10.03 19.84
CA LYS A 2 -4.63 11.08 19.21
C LYS A 2 -3.44 10.39 18.53
N ILE A 3 -3.43 10.37 17.20
CA ILE A 3 -2.35 9.74 16.46
C ILE A 3 -1.15 10.67 16.49
N ASP A 4 -0.08 10.20 17.09
CA ASP A 4 1.16 10.92 17.23
C ASP A 4 1.91 11.02 15.91
N ARG A 5 2.49 12.20 15.63
CA ARG A 5 3.31 12.43 14.44
C ARG A 5 4.49 11.47 14.36
N ASP A 6 5.11 11.16 15.49
CA ASP A 6 6.24 10.22 15.57
C ASP A 6 5.81 8.80 15.10
N ARG A 7 4.58 8.40 15.40
CA ARG A 7 4.01 7.14 14.92
C ARG A 7 3.86 7.12 13.40
N LEU A 8 3.38 8.20 12.81
CA LEU A 8 3.24 8.30 11.35
C LEU A 8 4.60 8.30 10.65
N ASP A 9 5.57 9.02 11.18
CA ASP A 9 6.94 9.05 10.66
C ASP A 9 7.61 7.68 10.75
N TYR A 10 7.39 6.96 11.85
CA TYR A 10 7.83 5.57 11.99
C TYR A 10 7.22 4.68 10.91
N LEU A 11 5.91 4.73 10.70
CA LEU A 11 5.22 3.89 9.73
C LEU A 11 5.66 4.18 8.29
N MET A 12 5.94 5.44 7.95
CA MET A 12 6.48 5.78 6.63
C MET A 12 7.83 5.12 6.37
N LYS A 13 8.69 5.05 7.37
CA LYS A 13 9.98 4.35 7.26
C LYS A 13 9.80 2.84 7.26
N ASP A 14 8.94 2.32 8.11
CA ASP A 14 8.64 0.88 8.23
C ASP A 14 8.02 0.31 6.94
N ALA A 15 7.32 1.11 6.17
CA ALA A 15 6.70 0.72 4.90
C ALA A 15 7.72 0.34 3.80
N VAL A 16 8.99 0.71 3.95
CA VAL A 16 10.01 0.52 2.92
C VAL A 16 11.07 -0.46 3.42
N GLN A 17 10.81 -1.74 3.23
CA GLN A 17 11.71 -2.83 3.64
C GLN A 17 11.64 -3.97 2.62
N GLY A 18 12.75 -4.72 2.50
CA GLY A 18 12.76 -5.98 1.73
C GLY A 18 12.14 -5.83 0.35
N PHE A 19 11.00 -6.48 0.13
CA PHE A 19 10.33 -6.52 -1.17
C PHE A 19 9.91 -5.14 -1.67
N THR A 20 9.30 -4.31 -0.82
CA THR A 20 8.88 -2.96 -1.24
C THR A 20 10.05 -2.05 -1.54
N ARG A 21 11.16 -2.20 -0.83
CA ARG A 21 12.42 -1.52 -1.16
C ARG A 21 12.96 -1.96 -2.51
N TYR A 22 12.97 -3.27 -2.78
CA TYR A 22 13.39 -3.81 -4.08
C TYR A 22 12.55 -3.25 -5.22
N LEU A 23 11.25 -3.08 -5.02
CA LEU A 23 10.35 -2.49 -6.01
C LEU A 23 10.56 -0.97 -6.19
N GLY A 24 11.26 -0.32 -5.28
CA GLY A 24 11.48 1.12 -5.32
C GLY A 24 10.31 1.95 -4.82
N LEU A 25 9.51 1.41 -3.90
CA LEU A 25 8.38 2.12 -3.31
C LEU A 25 8.86 3.33 -2.50
N VAL A 26 8.25 4.47 -2.75
CA VAL A 26 8.50 5.73 -2.04
C VAL A 26 7.22 6.21 -1.37
N PRO A 27 7.19 6.34 -0.04
CA PRO A 27 6.08 6.99 0.66
C PRO A 27 6.06 8.49 0.35
N LEU A 28 4.90 9.02 -0.01
CA LEU A 28 4.72 10.44 -0.28
C LEU A 28 4.05 11.17 0.88
N SER A 29 3.00 10.58 1.46
CA SER A 29 2.31 11.16 2.60
C SER A 29 1.55 10.08 3.38
N LEU A 30 1.52 10.21 4.69
CA LEU A 30 0.71 9.38 5.58
C LEU A 30 -0.05 10.29 6.54
N LYS A 31 -1.37 10.17 6.49
CA LYS A 31 -2.31 10.74 7.46
C LYS A 31 -3.09 9.60 8.11
N PRO A 32 -3.75 9.83 9.24
CA PRO A 32 -4.61 8.81 9.83
C PRO A 32 -5.63 8.25 8.84
N GLY A 33 -5.49 6.97 8.48
CA GLY A 33 -6.38 6.28 7.54
C GLY A 33 -6.16 6.56 6.06
N GLU A 34 -5.14 7.36 5.70
CA GLU A 34 -4.83 7.68 4.30
C GLU A 34 -3.33 7.60 4.04
N PHE A 35 -2.92 6.82 3.05
CA PHE A 35 -1.53 6.67 2.66
C PHE A 35 -1.36 6.84 1.15
N VAL A 36 -0.33 7.56 0.75
CA VAL A 36 0.03 7.76 -0.67
C VAL A 36 1.44 7.28 -0.88
N THR A 37 1.62 6.43 -1.89
CA THR A 37 2.91 5.88 -2.28
C THR A 37 3.13 6.00 -3.77
N ARG A 38 4.39 5.87 -4.20
CA ARG A 38 4.77 5.95 -5.61
C ARG A 38 5.89 4.96 -5.91
N ILE A 39 5.87 4.39 -7.11
CA ILE A 39 6.96 3.59 -7.67
C ILE A 39 7.33 4.16 -9.03
N ARG A 40 8.61 4.49 -9.23
CA ARG A 40 9.12 4.79 -10.56
C ARG A 40 9.23 3.50 -11.36
N LEU A 41 8.57 3.46 -12.52
CA LEU A 41 8.57 2.27 -13.35
C LEU A 41 9.93 2.06 -14.03
N GLN A 42 10.42 0.84 -13.94
CA GLN A 42 11.68 0.38 -14.50
C GLN A 42 11.45 -0.92 -15.25
N LYS A 43 12.41 -1.35 -16.05
CA LYS A 43 12.30 -2.57 -16.87
C LYS A 43 11.85 -3.80 -16.07
N LYS A 44 12.31 -3.96 -14.83
CA LYS A 44 11.94 -5.08 -13.96
C LYS A 44 10.46 -5.12 -13.56
N HIS A 45 9.75 -4.02 -13.75
CA HIS A 45 8.34 -3.88 -13.37
C HIS A 45 7.37 -4.25 -14.48
N PHE A 46 7.87 -4.40 -15.72
CA PHE A 46 7.02 -4.63 -16.88
C PHE A 46 6.76 -6.10 -17.14
N GLN A 47 5.54 -6.38 -17.60
CA GLN A 47 5.23 -7.66 -18.20
C GLN A 47 5.73 -7.71 -19.67
N GLN A 48 5.51 -8.82 -20.37
CA GLN A 48 6.05 -9.08 -21.71
C GLN A 48 5.65 -8.08 -22.80
N ASP A 49 4.52 -7.39 -22.62
CA ASP A 49 4.00 -6.41 -23.62
C ASP A 49 4.38 -4.96 -23.29
N GLY A 50 5.24 -4.74 -22.31
CA GLY A 50 5.77 -3.41 -21.96
C GLY A 50 4.90 -2.56 -21.04
N PHE A 51 3.88 -3.14 -20.42
CA PHE A 51 3.07 -2.50 -19.38
C PHE A 51 3.49 -2.95 -17.99
N ALA A 52 3.20 -2.14 -16.98
CA ALA A 52 3.43 -2.55 -15.60
C ALA A 52 2.69 -3.85 -15.30
N HIS A 53 3.40 -4.81 -14.69
CA HIS A 53 2.82 -6.12 -14.37
C HIS A 53 1.65 -5.96 -13.39
N ALA A 54 0.57 -6.69 -13.63
CA ALA A 54 -0.61 -6.67 -12.76
C ALA A 54 -0.27 -7.02 -11.29
N GLY A 55 0.69 -7.94 -11.09
CA GLY A 55 1.18 -8.28 -9.76
C GLY A 55 1.85 -7.12 -9.03
N LEU A 56 2.56 -6.23 -9.75
CA LEU A 56 3.12 -5.01 -9.18
C LEU A 56 2.00 -4.05 -8.74
N ILE A 57 1.00 -3.87 -9.60
CA ILE A 57 -0.15 -3.01 -9.31
C ILE A 57 -0.91 -3.53 -8.08
N ALA A 58 -1.13 -4.83 -8.00
CA ALA A 58 -1.74 -5.46 -6.82
C ALA A 58 -0.88 -5.28 -5.56
N THR A 59 0.43 -5.38 -5.66
CA THR A 59 1.35 -5.19 -4.54
C THR A 59 1.29 -3.78 -3.99
N ILE A 60 1.39 -2.76 -4.85
CA ILE A 60 1.33 -1.37 -4.38
C ILE A 60 -0.04 -1.05 -3.77
N ALA A 61 -1.13 -1.57 -4.35
CA ALA A 61 -2.47 -1.40 -3.83
C ALA A 61 -2.62 -2.01 -2.42
N ASP A 62 -2.22 -3.27 -2.25
CA ASP A 62 -2.32 -3.98 -0.98
C ASP A 62 -1.44 -3.36 0.10
N HIS A 63 -0.19 -3.06 -0.23
CA HIS A 63 0.76 -2.47 0.71
C HIS A 63 0.32 -1.08 1.18
N THR A 64 -0.13 -0.24 0.26
CA THR A 64 -0.61 1.12 0.58
C THR A 64 -1.88 1.08 1.44
N ALA A 65 -2.83 0.20 1.09
CA ALA A 65 -4.03 -0.03 1.89
C ALA A 65 -3.68 -0.57 3.30
N GLY A 66 -2.70 -1.47 3.39
CA GLY A 66 -2.23 -2.03 4.66
C GLY A 66 -1.69 -0.97 5.60
N TYR A 67 -0.84 -0.07 5.13
CA TYR A 67 -0.28 1.01 5.95
C TYR A 67 -1.28 2.13 6.25
N ALA A 68 -2.23 2.40 5.37
CA ALA A 68 -3.36 3.27 5.69
C ALA A 68 -4.13 2.72 6.90
N SER A 69 -4.39 1.41 6.91
CA SER A 69 -5.04 0.71 8.03
C SER A 69 -4.14 0.71 9.28
N PHE A 70 -2.84 0.47 9.11
CA PHE A 70 -1.87 0.43 10.21
C PHE A 70 -1.80 1.76 10.98
N SER A 71 -2.03 2.87 10.30
CA SER A 71 -2.04 4.21 10.92
C SER A 71 -3.20 4.42 11.91
N LEU A 72 -4.24 3.57 11.84
CA LEU A 72 -5.43 3.68 12.70
C LEU A 72 -5.46 2.68 13.87
N VAL A 73 -4.44 1.82 13.99
CA VAL A 73 -4.40 0.83 15.07
C VAL A 73 -3.24 1.13 16.03
N PRO A 74 -3.37 0.70 17.32
CA PRO A 74 -2.30 0.89 18.31
C PRO A 74 -0.99 0.20 17.91
N ALA A 75 0.12 0.64 18.48
CA ALA A 75 1.46 0.15 18.17
C ALA A 75 1.69 -1.33 18.53
N ASP A 76 0.90 -1.87 19.47
CA ASP A 76 0.93 -3.28 19.87
C ASP A 76 0.11 -4.20 18.96
N ARG A 77 -0.41 -3.66 17.86
CA ARG A 77 -1.15 -4.44 16.86
C ARG A 77 -0.43 -4.47 15.53
N ARG A 78 -0.80 -5.45 14.71
CA ARG A 78 -0.31 -5.63 13.34
C ARG A 78 -1.48 -5.73 12.38
N ILE A 79 -1.26 -5.32 11.14
CA ILE A 79 -2.23 -5.43 10.06
C ILE A 79 -1.80 -6.57 9.14
N LEU A 80 -2.76 -7.45 8.84
CA LEU A 80 -2.60 -8.53 7.88
C LEU A 80 -3.78 -8.49 6.90
N THR A 81 -3.50 -8.67 5.62
CA THR A 81 -4.53 -8.74 4.59
C THR A 81 -5.26 -10.08 4.67
N ILE A 82 -6.59 -10.04 4.78
CA ILE A 82 -7.44 -11.23 4.69
C ILE A 82 -7.74 -11.54 3.23
N GLU A 83 -8.22 -10.53 2.51
CA GLU A 83 -8.62 -10.64 1.11
C GLU A 83 -8.61 -9.28 0.44
N TYR A 84 -8.56 -9.29 -0.87
CA TYR A 84 -8.88 -8.12 -1.67
C TYR A 84 -9.47 -8.53 -3.01
N LYS A 85 -10.30 -7.65 -3.54
CA LYS A 85 -10.73 -7.68 -4.94
C LYS A 85 -10.10 -6.50 -5.66
N ILE A 86 -9.49 -6.74 -6.80
CA ILE A 86 -8.93 -5.70 -7.65
C ILE A 86 -9.53 -5.75 -9.04
N ASN A 87 -9.84 -4.57 -9.59
CA ASN A 87 -10.21 -4.41 -11.00
C ASN A 87 -9.12 -3.60 -11.69
N TYR A 88 -8.65 -4.11 -12.82
CA TYR A 88 -7.71 -3.44 -13.71
C TYR A 88 -8.50 -2.80 -14.86
N PHE A 89 -8.46 -1.48 -14.96
CA PHE A 89 -9.27 -0.73 -15.93
C PHE A 89 -8.54 -0.48 -17.23
N GLN A 90 -7.23 -0.21 -17.14
CA GLN A 90 -6.39 0.21 -18.25
C GLN A 90 -4.96 -0.26 -18.04
N PRO A 91 -4.17 -0.47 -19.12
CA PRO A 91 -2.75 -0.71 -19.00
C PRO A 91 -2.02 0.47 -18.35
N ALA A 92 -1.02 0.17 -17.52
CA ALA A 92 -0.17 1.18 -16.92
C ALA A 92 1.12 1.30 -17.73
N ASP A 93 1.24 2.39 -18.47
CA ASP A 93 2.32 2.67 -19.42
C ASP A 93 3.07 3.98 -19.14
N GLY A 94 2.85 4.58 -17.97
CA GLY A 94 3.50 5.82 -17.57
C GLY A 94 4.91 5.63 -17.02
N ASP A 95 5.43 6.70 -16.42
CA ASP A 95 6.76 6.71 -15.78
C ASP A 95 6.68 6.29 -14.31
N TYR A 96 5.51 6.46 -13.69
CA TYR A 96 5.25 6.16 -12.29
C TYR A 96 3.92 5.45 -12.11
N LEU A 97 3.88 4.57 -11.10
CA LEU A 97 2.63 4.20 -10.42
C LEU A 97 2.50 5.04 -9.16
N GLU A 98 1.32 5.59 -8.92
CA GLU A 98 0.98 6.26 -7.67
C GLU A 98 -0.27 5.63 -7.09
N CYS A 99 -0.21 5.28 -5.80
CA CYS A 99 -1.31 4.62 -5.12
C CYS A 99 -1.82 5.47 -3.96
N HIS A 100 -3.13 5.58 -3.89
CA HIS A 100 -3.86 6.23 -2.80
C HIS A 100 -4.67 5.19 -2.05
N GLY A 101 -4.28 4.89 -0.82
CA GLY A 101 -5.00 3.99 0.09
C GLY A 101 -5.80 4.79 1.11
N LYS A 102 -7.05 4.36 1.35
CA LYS A 102 -7.95 5.01 2.29
C LYS A 102 -8.78 4.00 3.05
N VAL A 103 -8.77 4.09 4.38
CA VAL A 103 -9.68 3.29 5.21
C VAL A 103 -11.09 3.81 5.06
N THR A 104 -11.99 2.97 4.58
CA THR A 104 -13.42 3.31 4.40
C THR A 104 -14.21 3.03 5.66
N LYS A 105 -13.83 1.98 6.40
CA LYS A 105 -14.45 1.66 7.68
C LYS A 105 -13.39 1.14 8.65
N PRO A 106 -13.03 1.92 9.69
CA PRO A 106 -12.15 1.43 10.75
C PRO A 106 -12.87 0.43 11.67
N GLY A 107 -12.11 -0.39 12.35
CA GLY A 107 -12.60 -1.34 13.34
C GLY A 107 -11.47 -1.82 14.23
N ARG A 108 -11.82 -2.43 15.35
CA ARG A 108 -10.83 -2.96 16.30
C ARG A 108 -10.07 -4.17 15.74
N ASN A 109 -10.79 -5.09 15.09
CA ASN A 109 -10.24 -6.34 14.59
C ASN A 109 -10.28 -6.42 13.07
N ILE A 110 -11.23 -5.75 12.43
CA ILE A 110 -11.39 -5.74 10.97
C ILE A 110 -11.53 -4.30 10.50
N LEU A 111 -10.75 -3.96 9.47
CA LEU A 111 -10.84 -2.69 8.76
C LEU A 111 -11.13 -2.96 7.29
N PHE A 112 -11.92 -2.09 6.67
CA PHE A 112 -12.15 -2.10 5.23
C PHE A 112 -11.41 -0.92 4.61
N THR A 113 -10.67 -1.17 3.54
CA THR A 113 -9.78 -0.17 2.94
C THR A 113 -9.87 -0.25 1.43
N GLU A 114 -9.84 0.90 0.77
CA GLU A 114 -9.78 1.01 -0.68
C GLU A 114 -8.41 1.52 -1.11
N ALA A 115 -7.98 1.12 -2.31
CA ALA A 115 -6.80 1.66 -2.95
C ALA A 115 -7.10 1.97 -4.42
N GLU A 116 -6.63 3.13 -4.87
CA GLU A 116 -6.66 3.53 -6.27
C GLU A 116 -5.23 3.65 -6.78
N VAL A 117 -4.95 3.03 -7.92
CA VAL A 117 -3.63 3.05 -8.56
C VAL A 117 -3.71 3.83 -9.86
N TYR A 118 -2.81 4.80 -9.99
CA TYR A 118 -2.71 5.67 -11.16
C TYR A 118 -1.40 5.42 -11.89
N SER A 119 -1.46 5.45 -13.21
CA SER A 119 -0.29 5.57 -14.08
C SER A 119 -0.06 7.04 -14.38
N ILE A 120 1.15 7.54 -14.12
CA ILE A 120 1.50 8.94 -14.27
C ILE A 120 2.55 9.09 -15.36
N LYS A 121 2.27 9.95 -16.34
CA LYS A 121 3.20 10.32 -17.41
C LYS A 121 3.16 11.83 -17.61
N GLY A 122 4.24 12.51 -17.19
CA GLY A 122 4.27 13.99 -17.18
C GLY A 122 3.13 14.55 -16.32
N LYS A 123 2.25 15.34 -16.92
CA LYS A 123 1.06 15.90 -16.27
C LYS A 123 -0.17 15.00 -16.39
N SER A 124 -0.08 13.90 -17.14
CA SER A 124 -1.19 12.96 -17.33
C SER A 124 -1.26 11.98 -16.17
N ARG A 125 -2.47 11.78 -15.65
CA ARG A 125 -2.79 10.86 -14.55
C ARG A 125 -3.97 9.99 -14.96
N LYS A 126 -3.75 8.70 -15.05
CA LYS A 126 -4.74 7.73 -15.53
C LYS A 126 -5.03 6.70 -14.44
N LEU A 127 -6.30 6.57 -14.04
CA LEU A 127 -6.71 5.52 -13.11
C LEU A 127 -6.63 4.16 -13.80
N VAL A 128 -5.73 3.29 -13.33
CA VAL A 128 -5.48 1.98 -13.95
C VAL A 128 -6.07 0.83 -13.16
N ALA A 129 -6.25 0.99 -11.85
CA ALA A 129 -6.83 -0.06 -11.01
C ALA A 129 -7.46 0.51 -9.75
N ARG A 130 -8.43 -0.23 -9.23
CA ARG A 130 -9.03 0.00 -7.91
C ARG A 130 -9.16 -1.33 -7.19
N ALA A 131 -8.85 -1.34 -5.90
CA ALA A 131 -8.94 -2.51 -5.06
C ALA A 131 -9.71 -2.21 -3.78
N MET A 132 -10.40 -3.23 -3.28
CA MET A 132 -11.09 -3.21 -1.99
C MET A 132 -10.50 -4.31 -1.11
N HIS A 133 -10.08 -3.95 0.09
CA HIS A 133 -9.36 -4.83 1.00
C HIS A 133 -10.12 -5.05 2.29
N THR A 134 -10.04 -6.27 2.80
CA THR A 134 -10.39 -6.60 4.18
C THR A 134 -9.10 -6.84 4.95
N MET A 135 -8.86 -6.04 5.97
CA MET A 135 -7.64 -6.09 6.79
C MET A 135 -7.96 -6.61 8.19
N ALA A 136 -7.16 -7.55 8.69
CA ALA A 136 -7.21 -7.98 10.07
C ALA A 136 -6.24 -7.16 10.90
N SER A 137 -6.72 -6.66 12.05
CA SER A 137 -5.89 -6.12 13.11
C SER A 137 -5.72 -7.16 14.19
N VAL A 138 -4.48 -7.61 14.41
CA VAL A 138 -4.16 -8.68 15.37
C VAL A 138 -3.12 -8.20 16.39
N PRO A 139 -3.11 -8.78 17.62
CA PRO A 139 -2.05 -8.45 18.58
C PRO A 139 -0.67 -8.78 18.02
N ALA A 140 0.30 -7.88 18.21
CA ALA A 140 1.68 -8.07 17.74
C ALA A 140 2.32 -9.34 18.32
N SER A 141 1.93 -9.74 19.53
CA SER A 141 2.40 -10.97 20.19
C SER A 141 2.04 -12.27 19.45
N ARG A 142 1.06 -12.23 18.54
CA ARG A 142 0.66 -13.38 17.72
C ARG A 142 1.39 -13.47 16.39
N VAL A 143 2.19 -12.46 16.06
CA VAL A 143 2.94 -12.39 14.80
C VAL A 143 4.41 -12.40 15.16
N SER A 144 5.08 -13.55 15.03
CA SER A 144 6.54 -13.62 15.18
C SER A 144 7.18 -13.02 13.93
N ARG A 145 8.07 -12.03 14.11
CA ARG A 145 8.98 -11.66 13.03
C ARG A 145 9.97 -12.81 12.84
N PRO A 146 10.36 -13.14 11.59
CA PRO A 146 11.52 -14.00 11.40
C PRO A 146 12.68 -13.38 12.17
N SER A 147 13.35 -14.17 13.00
CA SER A 147 14.62 -13.75 13.60
C SER A 147 15.56 -13.39 12.46
N ASP A 148 16.22 -12.24 12.56
CA ASP A 148 17.33 -11.89 11.67
C ASP A 148 18.37 -13.01 11.73
N THR A 149 18.32 -13.93 10.78
CA THR A 149 19.33 -14.95 10.53
C THR A 149 20.21 -14.52 9.40
#